data_b377c838852fd46a90a371d6e8a1efaa
#
_entry.id   b377c838852fd46a90a371d6e8a1efaa
#
_cell.length_a   1.000
_cell.length_b   1.000
_cell.length_c   1.000
_cell.angle_alpha   90.00
_cell.angle_beta   90.00
_cell.angle_gamma   90.00
#
_symmetry.space_group_name_H-M   'P 1'
#
loop_
_entity.id
_entity.type
_entity.pdbx_description
1 polymer ?
#
loop_
_entity_poly.entity_id
_entity_poly.type
_entity_poly.pdbx_seq_one_letter_code
_entity_poly.pdbx_strand_id
1 'polypeptide(L)'
;MAKVITVLGSTNIDKVVSVPRFGVSGETLHTPNHQVEAMGGKGLNQGVAVARSAVKTNMITKVGKEFDTAKNMNVANLNTEHVMYSETEETGQAYITVSEETGDNIIYIYGGANADMTTEDVRAHTDAIKESDFVIAQLETSMETVIEGFKIAHENGVKTILNPAPMPEDGGLPAELLNLTDVIAPNEHETFLLTGIEVTDEHSMIDNAAYYFERGIDTVIITVGSEGAFYMRKDGAEGIVPSFKVKAVDTTAAGDTFIGAMSTRLNPNLDNLPEAMRYGAAASSLTVQRAGAQPSIPMEEEVLKVLEDNK
;
A
#
# COMPACT_ATOMS: atom_id res chain seq x y z
N MET A 1 23.02 1.88 -11.48
CA MET A 1 22.91 0.87 -10.40
C MET A 1 21.56 0.19 -10.57
N ALA A 2 21.36 -1.01 -10.04
CA ALA A 2 20.03 -1.64 -10.04
C ALA A 2 19.13 -0.84 -9.09
N LYS A 3 17.84 -0.68 -9.42
CA LYS A 3 16.87 0.02 -8.59
C LYS A 3 16.68 -0.69 -7.24
N VAL A 4 16.58 0.07 -6.18
CA VAL A 4 16.27 -0.39 -4.82
C VAL A 4 15.08 0.42 -4.29
N ILE A 5 14.13 -0.25 -3.67
CA ILE A 5 12.99 0.40 -3.03
C ILE A 5 12.89 -0.09 -1.58
N THR A 6 12.76 0.84 -0.66
CA THR A 6 12.45 0.52 0.74
C THR A 6 10.97 0.72 1.00
N VAL A 7 10.33 -0.27 1.62
CA VAL A 7 8.97 -0.16 2.14
C VAL A 7 9.05 -0.11 3.66
N LEU A 8 8.60 1.01 4.22
CA LEU A 8 8.42 1.22 5.66
C LEU A 8 6.93 1.06 5.98
N GLY A 9 6.55 0.00 6.67
CA GLY A 9 5.13 -0.22 6.92
C GLY A 9 4.81 -1.48 7.69
N SER A 10 3.53 -1.81 7.70
CA SER A 10 2.93 -2.87 8.49
C SER A 10 3.16 -4.27 7.92
N THR A 11 3.10 -5.23 8.84
CA THR A 11 2.96 -6.66 8.55
C THR A 11 1.85 -7.20 9.44
N ASN A 12 0.84 -7.84 8.84
CA ASN A 12 -0.29 -8.41 9.55
C ASN A 12 -0.43 -9.92 9.26
N ILE A 13 -1.03 -10.63 10.21
CA ILE A 13 -1.64 -11.94 9.98
C ILE A 13 -3.14 -11.70 9.81
N ASP A 14 -3.63 -11.87 8.59
CA ASP A 14 -5.03 -11.74 8.27
C ASP A 14 -5.77 -13.03 8.63
N LYS A 15 -6.77 -12.92 9.50
CA LYS A 15 -7.62 -14.01 9.98
C LYS A 15 -9.01 -13.89 9.36
N VAL A 16 -9.26 -14.64 8.31
CA VAL A 16 -10.50 -14.55 7.53
C VAL A 16 -11.48 -15.63 7.95
N VAL A 17 -12.69 -15.21 8.28
CA VAL A 17 -13.81 -16.09 8.64
C VAL A 17 -15.01 -15.76 7.75
N SER A 18 -15.52 -16.76 7.00
CA SER A 18 -16.79 -16.62 6.30
C SER A 18 -17.93 -16.92 7.25
N VAL A 19 -18.96 -16.08 7.22
CA VAL A 19 -20.19 -16.24 8.00
C VAL A 19 -21.39 -16.23 7.04
N PRO A 20 -22.50 -16.94 7.35
CA PRO A 20 -23.68 -16.92 6.49
C PRO A 20 -24.20 -15.50 6.24
N ARG A 21 -24.21 -14.66 7.28
CA ARG A 21 -24.55 -13.23 7.28
C ARG A 21 -23.88 -12.58 8.48
N PHE A 22 -23.85 -11.25 8.50
CA PHE A 22 -23.40 -10.56 9.73
C PHE A 22 -24.39 -10.77 10.86
N GLY A 23 -23.84 -11.03 12.06
CA GLY A 23 -24.62 -11.18 13.29
C GLY A 23 -25.12 -9.84 13.85
N VAL A 24 -26.13 -9.92 14.69
CA VAL A 24 -26.61 -8.79 15.49
C VAL A 24 -26.17 -8.96 16.94
N SER A 25 -26.21 -7.88 17.71
CA SER A 25 -25.81 -7.90 19.13
C SER A 25 -26.53 -8.99 19.93
N GLY A 26 -25.76 -9.84 20.62
CA GLY A 26 -26.28 -10.95 21.45
C GLY A 26 -26.55 -12.25 20.68
N GLU A 27 -26.30 -12.27 19.39
CA GLU A 27 -26.47 -13.49 18.55
C GLU A 27 -25.21 -14.36 18.53
N THR A 28 -25.41 -15.67 18.43
CA THR A 28 -24.34 -16.64 18.17
C THR A 28 -24.58 -17.28 16.81
N LEU A 29 -23.63 -17.12 15.90
CA LEU A 29 -23.65 -17.73 14.56
C LEU A 29 -22.61 -18.83 14.47
N HIS A 30 -22.98 -19.92 13.78
CA HIS A 30 -22.03 -20.96 13.38
C HIS A 30 -21.42 -20.61 12.03
N THR A 31 -20.09 -20.67 11.94
CA THR A 31 -19.38 -20.48 10.67
C THR A 31 -19.36 -21.80 9.87
N PRO A 32 -19.60 -21.79 8.55
CA PRO A 32 -19.59 -22.99 7.74
C PRO A 32 -18.17 -23.52 7.49
N ASN A 33 -17.15 -22.68 7.56
CA ASN A 33 -15.80 -22.98 7.18
C ASN A 33 -14.80 -22.69 8.32
N HIS A 34 -13.62 -23.30 8.22
CA HIS A 34 -12.50 -22.98 9.10
C HIS A 34 -11.97 -21.58 8.84
N GLN A 35 -11.41 -20.95 9.88
CA GLN A 35 -10.63 -19.74 9.72
C GLN A 35 -9.45 -20.00 8.78
N VAL A 36 -9.22 -19.08 7.86
CA VAL A 36 -8.05 -19.03 6.98
C VAL A 36 -7.10 -17.95 7.48
N GLU A 37 -5.83 -18.31 7.65
CA GLU A 37 -4.78 -17.33 7.96
C GLU A 37 -3.96 -17.05 6.70
N ALA A 38 -3.71 -15.77 6.44
CA ALA A 38 -2.88 -15.30 5.33
C ALA A 38 -1.98 -14.15 5.78
N MET A 39 -0.90 -13.95 5.06
CA MET A 39 -0.06 -12.77 5.28
C MET A 39 -0.70 -11.56 4.62
N GLY A 40 -0.71 -10.45 5.34
CA GLY A 40 -1.27 -9.18 4.94
C GLY A 40 -0.55 -7.99 5.56
N GLY A 41 -1.25 -6.89 5.67
CA GLY A 41 -0.71 -5.58 6.03
C GLY A 41 -0.27 -4.81 4.78
N LYS A 42 -0.65 -3.54 4.70
CA LYS A 42 -0.38 -2.69 3.53
C LYS A 42 1.11 -2.62 3.19
N GLY A 43 1.96 -2.50 4.22
CA GLY A 43 3.42 -2.47 4.05
C GLY A 43 3.93 -3.75 3.39
N LEU A 44 3.59 -4.92 3.93
CA LEU A 44 4.04 -6.18 3.37
C LEU A 44 3.47 -6.43 1.97
N ASN A 45 2.19 -6.11 1.73
CA ASN A 45 1.58 -6.25 0.41
C ASN A 45 2.32 -5.41 -0.65
N GLN A 46 2.60 -4.14 -0.33
CA GLN A 46 3.35 -3.24 -1.22
C GLN A 46 4.79 -3.73 -1.42
N GLY A 47 5.46 -4.19 -0.36
CA GLY A 47 6.81 -4.77 -0.45
C GLY A 47 6.85 -6.02 -1.32
N VAL A 48 5.87 -6.91 -1.19
CA VAL A 48 5.74 -8.11 -2.05
C VAL A 48 5.49 -7.72 -3.51
N ALA A 49 4.66 -6.70 -3.76
CA ALA A 49 4.39 -6.22 -5.12
C ALA A 49 5.66 -5.63 -5.78
N VAL A 50 6.48 -4.89 -5.03
CA VAL A 50 7.79 -4.42 -5.48
C VAL A 50 8.71 -5.60 -5.80
N ALA A 51 8.86 -6.53 -4.86
CA ALA A 51 9.78 -7.65 -4.97
C ALA A 51 9.42 -8.61 -6.13
N ARG A 52 8.12 -8.89 -6.32
CA ARG A 52 7.60 -9.71 -7.43
C ARG A 52 7.70 -9.02 -8.78
N SER A 53 7.87 -7.70 -8.81
CA SER A 53 8.21 -6.92 -10.00
C SER A 53 9.72 -6.86 -10.29
N ALA A 54 10.49 -7.82 -9.74
CA ALA A 54 11.93 -8.05 -9.94
C ALA A 54 12.83 -6.89 -9.47
N VAL A 55 12.42 -6.13 -8.46
CA VAL A 55 13.22 -5.04 -7.86
C VAL A 55 13.65 -5.42 -6.44
N LYS A 56 14.93 -5.13 -6.09
CA LYS A 56 15.43 -5.30 -4.71
C LYS A 56 14.60 -4.44 -3.77
N THR A 57 14.00 -5.07 -2.76
CA THR A 57 13.06 -4.44 -1.84
C THR A 57 13.57 -4.61 -0.41
N ASN A 58 13.85 -3.53 0.30
CA ASN A 58 14.10 -3.58 1.73
C ASN A 58 12.78 -3.42 2.48
N MET A 59 12.47 -4.34 3.39
CA MET A 59 11.25 -4.30 4.19
C MET A 59 11.57 -3.86 5.61
N ILE A 60 11.27 -2.61 5.97
CA ILE A 60 11.35 -2.10 7.34
C ILE A 60 9.97 -2.27 7.97
N THR A 61 9.86 -3.24 8.89
CA THR A 61 8.61 -3.58 9.58
C THR A 61 8.93 -4.17 10.95
N LYS A 62 7.95 -4.20 11.84
CA LYS A 62 8.07 -4.81 13.16
C LYS A 62 7.01 -5.87 13.36
N VAL A 63 7.41 -7.05 13.84
CA VAL A 63 6.55 -8.22 14.06
C VAL A 63 6.74 -8.75 15.47
N GLY A 64 5.84 -9.61 15.94
CA GLY A 64 6.01 -10.30 17.21
C GLY A 64 7.06 -11.41 17.13
N LYS A 65 7.53 -11.89 18.28
CA LYS A 65 8.52 -12.99 18.36
C LYS A 65 8.02 -14.34 17.82
N GLU A 66 6.70 -14.51 17.77
CA GLU A 66 6.04 -15.70 17.22
C GLU A 66 6.09 -15.75 15.69
N PHE A 67 6.44 -14.64 15.03
CA PHE A 67 6.43 -14.54 13.57
C PHE A 67 7.64 -15.21 12.94
N ASP A 68 7.41 -16.22 12.14
CA ASP A 68 8.45 -16.89 11.35
C ASP A 68 8.72 -16.15 10.05
N THR A 69 9.65 -15.19 10.08
CA THR A 69 10.03 -14.37 8.93
C THR A 69 10.52 -15.20 7.76
N ALA A 70 11.31 -16.25 8.01
CA ALA A 70 11.87 -17.09 6.95
C ALA A 70 10.79 -17.90 6.21
N LYS A 71 9.70 -18.24 6.89
CA LYS A 71 8.55 -18.92 6.30
C LYS A 71 7.59 -17.94 5.62
N ASN A 72 7.26 -16.86 6.33
CA ASN A 72 6.13 -16.00 5.95
C ASN A 72 6.51 -14.88 4.97
N MET A 73 7.79 -14.52 4.88
CA MET A 73 8.33 -13.51 3.96
C MET A 73 9.33 -14.08 2.95
N ASN A 74 9.23 -15.36 2.63
CA ASN A 74 10.10 -16.01 1.64
C ASN A 74 9.68 -15.63 0.22
N VAL A 75 9.98 -14.40 -0.15
CA VAL A 75 9.70 -13.83 -1.48
C VAL A 75 11.03 -13.41 -2.11
N ALA A 76 11.26 -13.83 -3.36
CA ALA A 76 12.46 -13.41 -4.08
C ALA A 76 12.56 -11.87 -4.15
N ASN A 77 13.76 -11.32 -4.05
CA ASN A 77 14.07 -9.90 -4.01
C ASN A 77 13.56 -9.13 -2.76
N LEU A 78 12.85 -9.76 -1.83
CA LEU A 78 12.46 -9.16 -0.56
C LEU A 78 13.56 -9.36 0.47
N ASN A 79 14.25 -8.28 0.85
CA ASN A 79 15.25 -8.30 1.91
C ASN A 79 14.57 -8.12 3.26
N THR A 80 14.69 -9.11 4.12
CA THR A 80 14.08 -9.17 5.46
C THR A 80 15.06 -8.89 6.60
N GLU A 81 16.29 -8.45 6.31
CA GLU A 81 17.28 -8.08 7.34
C GLU A 81 16.85 -6.87 8.19
N HIS A 82 15.86 -6.13 7.73
CA HIS A 82 15.30 -4.95 8.39
C HIS A 82 13.96 -5.25 9.09
N VAL A 83 13.60 -6.53 9.22
CA VAL A 83 12.45 -6.95 10.03
C VAL A 83 12.86 -6.98 11.49
N MET A 84 12.15 -6.22 12.31
CA MET A 84 12.37 -6.12 13.76
C MET A 84 11.39 -6.98 14.53
N TYR A 85 11.73 -7.33 15.76
CA TYR A 85 10.87 -8.13 16.63
C TYR A 85 10.51 -7.34 17.89
N SER A 86 9.22 -7.22 18.17
CA SER A 86 8.74 -6.64 19.43
C SER A 86 9.03 -7.58 20.59
N GLU A 87 9.42 -7.00 21.72
CA GLU A 87 9.59 -7.74 22.99
C GLU A 87 8.27 -7.96 23.73
N THR A 88 7.26 -7.15 23.45
CA THR A 88 6.02 -7.04 24.23
C THR A 88 4.77 -7.33 23.45
N GLU A 89 4.77 -7.07 22.14
CA GLU A 89 3.59 -7.17 21.29
C GLU A 89 3.66 -8.35 20.32
N GLU A 90 2.50 -8.95 20.04
CA GLU A 90 2.34 -9.92 18.96
C GLU A 90 2.34 -9.19 17.61
N THR A 91 2.54 -9.94 16.51
CA THR A 91 2.40 -9.42 15.15
C THR A 91 1.01 -8.81 14.96
N GLY A 92 0.93 -7.72 14.20
CA GLY A 92 -0.34 -7.10 13.83
C GLY A 92 -1.32 -8.11 13.23
N GLN A 93 -2.61 -7.95 13.50
CA GLN A 93 -3.64 -8.88 13.07
C GLN A 93 -4.82 -8.14 12.45
N ALA A 94 -5.35 -8.66 11.35
CA ALA A 94 -6.62 -8.23 10.81
C ALA A 94 -7.65 -9.37 10.97
N TYR A 95 -8.75 -9.09 11.67
CA TYR A 95 -9.87 -10.01 11.82
C TYR A 95 -10.91 -9.66 10.77
N ILE A 96 -11.04 -10.48 9.75
CA ILE A 96 -11.85 -10.22 8.57
C ILE A 96 -13.05 -11.18 8.58
N THR A 97 -14.24 -10.65 8.71
CA THR A 97 -15.48 -11.41 8.60
C THR A 97 -16.12 -11.13 7.24
N VAL A 98 -16.37 -12.15 6.45
CA VAL A 98 -16.98 -12.05 5.12
C VAL A 98 -18.37 -12.67 5.15
N SER A 99 -19.39 -11.91 4.76
CA SER A 99 -20.77 -12.39 4.64
C SER A 99 -20.95 -13.18 3.33
N GLU A 100 -21.40 -14.44 3.41
CA GLU A 100 -21.72 -15.25 2.22
C GLU A 100 -23.00 -14.73 1.52
N GLU A 101 -23.91 -14.08 2.26
CA GLU A 101 -25.16 -13.54 1.73
C GLU A 101 -24.92 -12.32 0.82
N THR A 102 -24.04 -11.40 1.22
CA THR A 102 -23.83 -10.12 0.52
C THR A 102 -22.49 -10.03 -0.19
N GLY A 103 -21.49 -10.81 0.24
CA GLY A 103 -20.10 -10.68 -0.20
C GLY A 103 -19.35 -9.52 0.48
N ASP A 104 -20.01 -8.74 1.35
CA ASP A 104 -19.38 -7.66 2.09
C ASP A 104 -18.45 -8.18 3.18
N ASN A 105 -17.52 -7.33 3.63
CA ASN A 105 -16.65 -7.65 4.76
C ASN A 105 -16.72 -6.60 5.88
N ILE A 106 -16.36 -7.05 7.08
CA ILE A 106 -16.07 -6.20 8.24
C ILE A 106 -14.66 -6.55 8.70
N ILE A 107 -13.82 -5.53 8.87
CA ILE A 107 -12.42 -5.70 9.24
C ILE A 107 -12.15 -5.00 10.55
N TYR A 108 -11.56 -5.73 11.51
CA TYR A 108 -11.03 -5.18 12.76
C TYR A 108 -9.52 -5.36 12.76
N ILE A 109 -8.77 -4.29 12.99
CA ILE A 109 -7.31 -4.31 13.00
C ILE A 109 -6.82 -4.20 14.44
N TYR A 110 -5.95 -5.14 14.83
CA TYR A 110 -5.11 -5.04 16.01
C TYR A 110 -3.68 -4.68 15.56
N GLY A 111 -3.23 -3.48 15.92
CA GLY A 111 -1.94 -2.96 15.46
C GLY A 111 -0.74 -3.79 15.93
N GLY A 112 -0.77 -4.27 17.18
CA GLY A 112 0.30 -5.09 17.75
C GLY A 112 1.68 -4.47 17.53
N ALA A 113 2.63 -5.26 17.05
CA ALA A 113 4.00 -4.82 16.81
C ALA A 113 4.12 -3.68 15.78
N ASN A 114 3.15 -3.50 14.86
CA ASN A 114 3.15 -2.34 13.96
C ASN A 114 3.01 -1.03 14.75
N ALA A 115 2.16 -1.00 15.78
CA ALA A 115 1.97 0.16 16.64
C ALA A 115 3.13 0.35 17.64
N ASP A 116 3.87 -0.71 17.93
CA ASP A 116 5.06 -0.69 18.80
C ASP A 116 6.34 -0.22 18.07
N MET A 117 6.28 0.03 16.77
CA MET A 117 7.41 0.57 16.02
C MET A 117 7.71 2.00 16.47
N THR A 118 8.99 2.29 16.74
CA THR A 118 9.46 3.59 17.21
C THR A 118 10.31 4.32 16.17
N THR A 119 10.55 5.61 16.38
CA THR A 119 11.48 6.39 15.51
C THR A 119 12.92 5.89 15.63
N GLU A 120 13.33 5.36 16.78
CA GLU A 120 14.64 4.74 16.99
C GLU A 120 14.79 3.46 16.16
N ASP A 121 13.73 2.67 16.07
CA ASP A 121 13.70 1.48 15.20
C ASP A 121 13.95 1.87 13.73
N VAL A 122 13.31 2.93 13.26
CA VAL A 122 13.51 3.45 11.88
C VAL A 122 14.93 3.97 11.68
N ARG A 123 15.48 4.72 12.65
CA ARG A 123 16.87 5.24 12.61
C ARG A 123 17.90 4.13 12.54
N ALA A 124 17.66 3.00 13.20
CA ALA A 124 18.55 1.84 13.15
C ALA A 124 18.71 1.27 11.73
N HIS A 125 17.75 1.55 10.84
CA HIS A 125 17.73 1.09 9.44
C HIS A 125 17.96 2.20 8.42
N THR A 126 18.59 3.31 8.83
CA THR A 126 18.91 4.47 7.99
C THR A 126 19.63 4.09 6.69
N ASP A 127 20.53 3.11 6.72
CA ASP A 127 21.29 2.71 5.53
C ASP A 127 20.41 2.07 4.45
N ALA A 128 19.38 1.32 4.84
CA ALA A 128 18.40 0.77 3.89
C ALA A 128 17.61 1.87 3.16
N ILE A 129 17.26 2.94 3.89
CA ILE A 129 16.59 4.11 3.29
C ILE A 129 17.52 4.82 2.33
N LYS A 130 18.78 5.08 2.74
CA LYS A 130 19.78 5.83 1.94
C LYS A 130 20.15 5.17 0.62
N GLU A 131 20.18 3.83 0.57
CA GLU A 131 20.52 3.10 -0.65
C GLU A 131 19.37 3.04 -1.67
N SER A 132 18.18 3.52 -1.31
CA SER A 132 16.97 3.39 -2.11
C SER A 132 16.77 4.52 -3.10
N ASP A 133 16.10 4.23 -4.22
CA ASP A 133 15.58 5.23 -5.14
C ASP A 133 14.26 5.82 -4.64
N PHE A 134 13.45 4.99 -3.95
CA PHE A 134 12.17 5.37 -3.37
C PHE A 134 11.97 4.75 -2.00
N VAL A 135 11.28 5.49 -1.13
CA VAL A 135 10.69 4.97 0.12
C VAL A 135 9.18 5.04 0.00
N ILE A 136 8.52 3.92 0.25
CA ILE A 136 7.05 3.82 0.26
C ILE A 136 6.60 3.63 1.70
N ALA A 137 5.58 4.37 2.13
CA ALA A 137 4.96 4.18 3.44
C ALA A 137 3.43 4.30 3.37
N GLN A 138 2.77 3.76 4.42
CA GLN A 138 1.33 3.77 4.63
C GLN A 138 1.07 4.16 6.10
N LEU A 139 -0.19 4.15 6.57
CA LEU A 139 -0.56 4.63 7.89
C LEU A 139 -1.09 3.51 8.82
N GLU A 140 -0.64 2.28 8.63
CA GLU A 140 -0.87 1.16 9.59
C GLU A 140 0.22 1.05 10.67
N THR A 141 1.24 1.91 10.60
CA THR A 141 2.23 2.14 11.66
C THR A 141 2.03 3.53 12.25
N SER A 142 2.78 3.89 13.30
CA SER A 142 2.65 5.23 13.86
C SER A 142 3.08 6.29 12.85
N MET A 143 2.39 7.43 12.86
CA MET A 143 2.68 8.53 11.94
C MET A 143 4.08 9.12 12.15
N GLU A 144 4.56 9.09 13.40
CA GLU A 144 5.90 9.53 13.78
C GLU A 144 6.99 8.68 13.11
N THR A 145 6.77 7.37 12.97
CA THR A 145 7.73 6.48 12.28
C THR A 145 7.78 6.75 10.79
N VAL A 146 6.64 7.03 10.17
CA VAL A 146 6.56 7.41 8.74
C VAL A 146 7.27 8.75 8.52
N ILE A 147 7.01 9.76 9.36
CA ILE A 147 7.68 11.06 9.31
C ILE A 147 9.20 10.90 9.46
N GLU A 148 9.66 10.08 10.40
CA GLU A 148 11.10 9.85 10.59
C GLU A 148 11.74 9.18 9.36
N GLY A 149 11.09 8.15 8.79
CA GLY A 149 11.58 7.51 7.57
C GLY A 149 11.65 8.47 6.38
N PHE A 150 10.64 9.32 6.23
CA PHE A 150 10.60 10.32 5.16
C PHE A 150 11.60 11.47 5.38
N LYS A 151 11.89 11.86 6.64
CA LYS A 151 12.99 12.78 6.95
C LYS A 151 14.34 12.24 6.49
N ILE A 152 14.63 10.99 6.86
CA ILE A 152 15.87 10.32 6.46
C ILE A 152 15.98 10.25 4.94
N ALA A 153 14.87 9.91 4.25
CA ALA A 153 14.80 9.86 2.80
C ALA A 153 15.10 11.24 2.19
N HIS A 154 14.39 12.26 2.63
CA HIS A 154 14.53 13.64 2.14
C HIS A 154 15.95 14.21 2.34
N GLU A 155 16.56 14.01 3.51
CA GLU A 155 17.93 14.43 3.82
C GLU A 155 18.97 13.76 2.91
N ASN A 156 18.65 12.62 2.31
CA ASN A 156 19.55 11.85 1.46
C ASN A 156 19.15 11.89 -0.02
N GLY A 157 18.17 12.71 -0.40
CA GLY A 157 17.71 12.87 -1.79
C GLY A 157 16.93 11.67 -2.34
N VAL A 158 16.40 10.83 -1.46
CA VAL A 158 15.56 9.67 -1.80
C VAL A 158 14.10 10.13 -1.91
N LYS A 159 13.40 9.70 -2.94
CA LYS A 159 12.01 10.08 -3.18
C LYS A 159 11.04 9.30 -2.30
N THR A 160 9.96 9.96 -1.87
CA THR A 160 8.95 9.40 -0.97
C THR A 160 7.60 9.21 -1.64
N ILE A 161 6.95 8.08 -1.37
CA ILE A 161 5.60 7.76 -1.85
C ILE A 161 4.74 7.45 -0.62
N LEU A 162 3.71 8.24 -0.37
CA LEU A 162 2.74 8.02 0.70
C LEU A 162 1.45 7.43 0.14
N ASN A 163 1.06 6.26 0.63
CA ASN A 163 -0.31 5.80 0.55
C ASN A 163 -1.02 6.18 1.87
N PRO A 164 -1.92 7.17 1.89
CA PRO A 164 -2.51 7.67 3.12
C PRO A 164 -3.64 6.77 3.64
N ALA A 165 -3.34 5.49 3.83
CA ALA A 165 -4.29 4.44 4.21
C ALA A 165 -3.77 3.60 5.39
N PRO A 166 -4.63 3.28 6.39
CA PRO A 166 -5.96 3.87 6.60
C PRO A 166 -5.87 5.33 7.02
N MET A 167 -6.87 6.10 6.67
CA MET A 167 -6.96 7.49 7.13
C MET A 167 -7.12 7.56 8.64
N PRO A 168 -6.44 8.51 9.33
CA PRO A 168 -6.70 8.79 10.74
C PRO A 168 -8.17 9.17 10.97
N GLU A 169 -8.71 8.84 12.14
CA GLU A 169 -10.13 9.11 12.48
C GLU A 169 -10.46 10.62 12.47
N ASP A 170 -9.49 11.47 12.78
CA ASP A 170 -9.62 12.93 12.74
C ASP A 170 -9.50 13.53 11.33
N GLY A 171 -9.23 12.69 10.32
CA GLY A 171 -9.14 13.07 8.91
C GLY A 171 -7.93 13.93 8.54
N GLY A 172 -7.00 14.17 9.48
CA GLY A 172 -5.87 15.06 9.28
C GLY A 172 -4.55 14.35 8.99
N LEU A 173 -3.72 14.95 8.12
CA LEU A 173 -2.30 14.60 8.02
C LEU A 173 -1.45 15.79 8.46
N PRO A 174 -0.42 15.58 9.30
CA PRO A 174 0.47 16.65 9.71
C PRO A 174 1.14 17.34 8.52
N ALA A 175 1.25 18.66 8.58
CA ALA A 175 1.94 19.43 7.54
C ALA A 175 3.39 18.95 7.32
N GLU A 176 4.04 18.46 8.38
CA GLU A 176 5.38 17.89 8.30
C GLU A 176 5.42 16.67 7.39
N LEU A 177 4.46 15.72 7.52
CA LEU A 177 4.37 14.55 6.67
C LEU A 177 4.13 14.93 5.21
N LEU A 178 3.18 15.86 4.98
CA LEU A 178 2.87 16.34 3.62
C LEU A 178 4.08 17.00 2.95
N ASN A 179 4.83 17.83 3.68
CA ASN A 179 6.04 18.49 3.16
C ASN A 179 7.20 17.52 2.85
N LEU A 180 7.18 16.32 3.42
CA LEU A 180 8.18 15.26 3.20
C LEU A 180 7.71 14.24 2.15
N THR A 181 6.53 14.44 1.54
CA THR A 181 5.92 13.52 0.59
C THR A 181 6.10 14.04 -0.83
N ASP A 182 6.84 13.33 -1.68
CA ASP A 182 7.00 13.66 -3.10
C ASP A 182 5.79 13.22 -3.92
N VAL A 183 5.25 12.03 -3.63
CA VAL A 183 4.09 11.44 -4.30
C VAL A 183 3.07 11.01 -3.26
N ILE A 184 1.85 11.48 -3.38
CA ILE A 184 0.71 10.95 -2.59
C ILE A 184 -0.20 10.12 -3.48
N ALA A 185 -0.60 8.94 -2.98
CA ALA A 185 -1.39 7.98 -3.76
C ALA A 185 -2.63 7.49 -2.97
N PRO A 186 -3.63 8.34 -2.76
CA PRO A 186 -4.91 7.98 -2.16
C PRO A 186 -5.86 7.30 -3.17
N ASN A 187 -6.89 6.64 -2.63
CA ASN A 187 -8.10 6.33 -3.39
C ASN A 187 -9.14 7.45 -3.28
N GLU A 188 -10.29 7.29 -3.96
CA GLU A 188 -11.40 8.27 -3.96
C GLU A 188 -11.87 8.60 -2.53
N HIS A 189 -12.05 7.59 -1.68
CA HIS A 189 -12.53 7.74 -0.31
C HIS A 189 -11.50 8.44 0.58
N GLU A 190 -10.25 8.03 0.52
CA GLU A 190 -9.13 8.64 1.25
C GLU A 190 -8.94 10.11 0.83
N THR A 191 -9.05 10.37 -0.47
CA THR A 191 -9.01 11.73 -1.03
C THR A 191 -10.13 12.58 -0.45
N PHE A 192 -11.38 12.10 -0.46
CA PHE A 192 -12.52 12.81 0.13
C PHE A 192 -12.32 13.10 1.61
N LEU A 193 -11.84 12.13 2.40
CA LEU A 193 -11.57 12.33 3.83
C LEU A 193 -10.52 13.42 4.09
N LEU A 194 -9.50 13.54 3.22
CA LEU A 194 -8.43 14.53 3.36
C LEU A 194 -8.85 15.93 2.90
N THR A 195 -9.59 16.03 1.81
CA THR A 195 -9.83 17.29 1.11
C THR A 195 -11.22 17.84 1.33
N GLY A 196 -12.19 16.96 1.63
CA GLY A 196 -13.62 17.27 1.64
C GLY A 196 -14.22 17.42 0.22
N ILE A 197 -13.45 17.13 -0.83
CA ILE A 197 -13.87 17.22 -2.24
C ILE A 197 -14.15 15.81 -2.77
N GLU A 198 -15.40 15.53 -3.13
CA GLU A 198 -15.79 14.24 -3.70
C GLU A 198 -15.21 14.07 -5.12
N VAL A 199 -14.68 12.88 -5.41
CA VAL A 199 -14.15 12.53 -6.73
C VAL A 199 -15.31 12.07 -7.61
N THR A 200 -15.76 12.90 -8.52
CA THR A 200 -16.92 12.63 -9.42
C THR A 200 -16.55 12.70 -10.90
N ASP A 201 -15.51 13.43 -11.25
CA ASP A 201 -15.05 13.69 -12.62
C ASP A 201 -13.60 14.20 -12.62
N GLU A 202 -13.05 14.45 -13.80
CA GLU A 202 -11.68 14.95 -13.97
C GLU A 202 -11.48 16.32 -13.30
N HIS A 203 -12.49 17.20 -13.31
CA HIS A 203 -12.39 18.52 -12.69
C HIS A 203 -12.24 18.41 -11.17
N SER A 204 -13.03 17.57 -10.54
CA SER A 204 -12.92 17.30 -9.10
C SER A 204 -11.58 16.64 -8.72
N MET A 205 -10.97 15.83 -9.62
CA MET A 205 -9.63 15.28 -9.42
C MET A 205 -8.56 16.38 -9.47
N ILE A 206 -8.69 17.36 -10.38
CA ILE A 206 -7.81 18.52 -10.47
C ILE A 206 -7.92 19.39 -9.21
N ASP A 207 -9.14 19.64 -8.73
CA ASP A 207 -9.36 20.39 -7.48
C ASP A 207 -8.73 19.70 -6.27
N ASN A 208 -8.85 18.37 -6.20
CA ASN A 208 -8.16 17.57 -5.20
C ASN A 208 -6.64 17.68 -5.31
N ALA A 209 -6.08 17.64 -6.52
CA ALA A 209 -4.64 17.79 -6.72
C ALA A 209 -4.16 19.18 -6.28
N ALA A 210 -4.91 20.24 -6.57
CA ALA A 210 -4.61 21.60 -6.14
C ALA A 210 -4.52 21.70 -4.60
N TYR A 211 -5.42 21.03 -3.86
CA TYR A 211 -5.36 20.96 -2.41
C TYR A 211 -4.02 20.41 -1.90
N TYR A 212 -3.50 19.36 -2.53
CA TYR A 212 -2.21 18.76 -2.16
C TYR A 212 -1.03 19.64 -2.55
N PHE A 213 -1.08 20.31 -3.71
CA PHE A 213 -0.03 21.24 -4.16
C PHE A 213 0.14 22.43 -3.22
N GLU A 214 -0.97 22.95 -2.65
CA GLU A 214 -0.93 24.00 -1.64
C GLU A 214 -0.24 23.58 -0.34
N ARG A 215 -0.14 22.26 -0.11
CA ARG A 215 0.45 21.65 1.10
C ARG A 215 1.85 21.06 0.87
N GLY A 216 2.46 21.38 -0.28
CA GLY A 216 3.85 21.04 -0.54
C GLY A 216 4.08 19.76 -1.32
N ILE A 217 3.05 18.99 -1.65
CA ILE A 217 3.17 17.77 -2.47
C ILE A 217 3.26 18.18 -3.94
N ASP A 218 4.17 17.59 -4.72
CA ASP A 218 4.38 17.94 -6.12
C ASP A 218 3.75 16.95 -7.11
N THR A 219 3.38 15.75 -6.65
CA THR A 219 2.78 14.71 -7.50
C THR A 219 1.64 14.02 -6.77
N VAL A 220 0.48 13.98 -7.41
CA VAL A 220 -0.74 13.36 -6.90
C VAL A 220 -1.18 12.23 -7.83
N ILE A 221 -1.53 11.07 -7.28
CA ILE A 221 -2.11 9.95 -8.00
C ILE A 221 -3.39 9.56 -7.25
N ILE A 222 -4.55 9.64 -7.90
CA ILE A 222 -5.83 9.24 -7.31
C ILE A 222 -6.30 7.96 -8.00
N THR A 223 -6.40 6.85 -7.27
CA THR A 223 -6.96 5.62 -7.82
C THR A 223 -8.47 5.68 -7.82
N VAL A 224 -9.10 5.34 -8.96
CA VAL A 224 -10.54 5.48 -9.23
C VAL A 224 -11.11 4.10 -9.62
N GLY A 225 -10.88 3.14 -8.78
CA GLY A 225 -11.39 1.78 -8.91
C GLY A 225 -11.24 1.19 -10.31
N SER A 226 -12.37 0.78 -10.92
CA SER A 226 -12.39 0.17 -12.25
C SER A 226 -12.15 1.16 -13.40
N GLU A 227 -12.14 2.45 -13.15
CA GLU A 227 -11.86 3.47 -14.18
C GLU A 227 -10.37 3.66 -14.41
N GLY A 228 -9.54 3.37 -13.39
CA GLY A 228 -8.09 3.47 -13.47
C GLY A 228 -7.50 4.38 -12.42
N ALA A 229 -6.57 5.26 -12.80
CA ALA A 229 -5.96 6.22 -11.89
C ALA A 229 -5.66 7.54 -12.61
N PHE A 230 -6.02 8.63 -11.96
CA PHE A 230 -5.65 9.98 -12.36
C PHE A 230 -4.27 10.33 -11.79
N TYR A 231 -3.49 11.11 -12.51
CA TYR A 231 -2.27 11.74 -11.98
C TYR A 231 -2.21 13.20 -12.37
N MET A 232 -1.63 13.99 -11.49
CA MET A 232 -1.29 15.39 -11.77
C MET A 232 0.02 15.77 -11.07
N ARG A 233 0.87 16.50 -11.79
CA ARG A 233 2.09 17.10 -11.28
C ARG A 233 1.96 18.61 -11.23
N LYS A 234 2.64 19.20 -10.29
CA LYS A 234 2.65 20.67 -10.12
C LYS A 234 3.23 21.44 -11.32
N ASP A 235 4.02 20.76 -12.15
CA ASP A 235 4.54 21.32 -13.42
C ASP A 235 3.51 21.32 -14.57
N GLY A 236 2.29 20.83 -14.32
CA GLY A 236 1.17 20.82 -15.24
C GLY A 236 1.00 19.53 -16.05
N ALA A 237 1.85 18.53 -15.85
CA ALA A 237 1.61 17.20 -16.45
C ALA A 237 0.44 16.51 -15.74
N GLU A 238 -0.58 16.10 -16.50
CA GLU A 238 -1.78 15.43 -15.98
C GLU A 238 -2.33 14.40 -16.94
N GLY A 239 -3.17 13.51 -16.44
CA GLY A 239 -3.90 12.54 -17.26
C GLY A 239 -4.52 11.41 -16.46
N ILE A 240 -5.27 10.56 -17.18
CA ILE A 240 -5.87 9.34 -16.64
C ILE A 240 -5.24 8.13 -17.33
N VAL A 241 -4.77 7.19 -16.53
CA VAL A 241 -4.33 5.87 -16.99
C VAL A 241 -5.48 4.90 -16.75
N PRO A 242 -6.11 4.35 -17.80
CA PRO A 242 -7.26 3.48 -17.64
C PRO A 242 -6.85 2.14 -17.02
N SER A 243 -7.79 1.53 -16.27
CA SER A 243 -7.64 0.17 -15.78
C SER A 243 -7.75 -0.85 -16.91
N PHE A 244 -7.24 -2.06 -16.70
CA PHE A 244 -7.54 -3.22 -17.54
C PHE A 244 -8.88 -3.80 -17.12
N LYS A 245 -9.82 -3.93 -18.09
CA LYS A 245 -11.16 -4.45 -17.80
C LYS A 245 -11.12 -5.95 -17.59
N VAL A 246 -11.36 -6.36 -16.35
CA VAL A 246 -11.36 -7.75 -15.92
C VAL A 246 -12.58 -8.01 -15.01
N LYS A 247 -12.92 -9.28 -14.80
CA LYS A 247 -13.92 -9.65 -13.80
C LYS A 247 -13.23 -9.77 -12.45
N ALA A 248 -13.52 -8.85 -11.53
CA ALA A 248 -13.00 -8.92 -10.18
C ALA A 248 -13.63 -10.09 -9.41
N VAL A 249 -12.78 -10.77 -8.62
CA VAL A 249 -13.13 -11.83 -7.67
C VAL A 249 -12.96 -11.31 -6.24
N ASP A 250 -11.84 -10.62 -5.99
CA ASP A 250 -11.48 -10.05 -4.69
C ASP A 250 -10.62 -8.80 -4.92
N THR A 251 -10.98 -7.68 -4.30
CA THR A 251 -10.25 -6.41 -4.46
C THR A 251 -9.19 -6.17 -3.40
N THR A 252 -9.00 -7.13 -2.49
CA THR A 252 -7.97 -7.05 -1.45
C THR A 252 -6.58 -6.87 -2.06
N ALA A 253 -5.79 -5.97 -1.50
CA ALA A 253 -4.44 -5.62 -1.96
C ALA A 253 -4.33 -5.05 -3.39
N ALA A 254 -5.45 -4.69 -4.06
CA ALA A 254 -5.41 -4.10 -5.40
C ALA A 254 -4.64 -2.77 -5.44
N GLY A 255 -4.92 -1.87 -4.49
CA GLY A 255 -4.21 -0.59 -4.33
C GLY A 255 -2.75 -0.79 -3.94
N ASP A 256 -2.47 -1.71 -3.01
CA ASP A 256 -1.10 -2.05 -2.60
C ASP A 256 -0.27 -2.56 -3.78
N THR A 257 -0.88 -3.46 -4.58
CA THR A 257 -0.24 -3.99 -5.80
C THR A 257 0.01 -2.90 -6.82
N PHE A 258 -0.96 -2.01 -7.04
CA PHE A 258 -0.80 -0.87 -7.94
C PHE A 258 0.38 0.00 -7.54
N ILE A 259 0.44 0.45 -6.28
CA ILE A 259 1.49 1.35 -5.78
C ILE A 259 2.85 0.66 -5.81
N GLY A 260 2.94 -0.57 -5.26
CA GLY A 260 4.19 -1.32 -5.23
C GLY A 260 4.75 -1.60 -6.63
N ALA A 261 3.92 -2.12 -7.54
CA ALA A 261 4.34 -2.42 -8.90
C ALA A 261 4.70 -1.15 -9.69
N MET A 262 3.86 -0.11 -9.63
CA MET A 262 4.11 1.18 -10.28
C MET A 262 5.46 1.76 -9.87
N SER A 263 5.79 1.77 -8.58
CA SER A 263 7.03 2.34 -8.05
C SER A 263 8.30 1.73 -8.68
N THR A 264 8.22 0.46 -9.09
CA THR A 264 9.35 -0.23 -9.74
C THR A 264 9.70 0.33 -11.11
N ARG A 265 8.76 1.01 -11.77
CA ARG A 265 8.91 1.58 -13.11
C ARG A 265 9.09 3.10 -13.10
N LEU A 266 8.88 3.77 -11.97
CA LEU A 266 9.06 5.22 -11.87
C LEU A 266 10.53 5.63 -12.07
N ASN A 267 10.76 6.67 -12.84
CA ASN A 267 12.04 7.36 -12.85
C ASN A 267 12.17 8.27 -11.61
N PRO A 268 13.38 8.53 -11.11
CA PRO A 268 13.56 9.42 -9.95
C PRO A 268 13.03 10.85 -10.15
N ASN A 269 12.96 11.33 -11.39
CA ASN A 269 12.40 12.64 -11.74
C ASN A 269 10.88 12.61 -12.04
N LEU A 270 10.24 11.43 -11.92
CA LEU A 270 8.80 11.22 -12.09
C LEU A 270 8.25 11.64 -13.46
N ASP A 271 9.07 11.62 -14.51
CA ASP A 271 8.69 12.05 -15.87
C ASP A 271 7.96 10.99 -16.70
N ASN A 272 7.86 9.76 -16.17
CA ASN A 272 7.26 8.62 -16.85
C ASN A 272 6.06 8.03 -16.08
N LEU A 273 5.28 8.90 -15.40
CA LEU A 273 4.11 8.45 -14.64
C LEU A 273 3.14 7.58 -15.44
N PRO A 274 2.74 7.94 -16.69
CA PRO A 274 1.80 7.14 -17.46
C PRO A 274 2.25 5.70 -17.67
N GLU A 275 3.52 5.49 -18.03
CA GLU A 275 4.09 4.15 -18.26
C GLU A 275 4.19 3.35 -16.97
N ALA A 276 4.63 4.00 -15.88
CA ALA A 276 4.75 3.36 -14.58
C ALA A 276 3.37 2.98 -14.02
N MET A 277 2.39 3.89 -14.11
CA MET A 277 1.01 3.64 -13.68
C MET A 277 0.34 2.56 -14.54
N ARG A 278 0.60 2.50 -15.85
CA ARG A 278 0.10 1.42 -16.71
C ARG A 278 0.61 0.06 -16.26
N TYR A 279 1.89 -0.04 -15.83
CA TYR A 279 2.45 -1.27 -15.25
C TYR A 279 1.74 -1.62 -13.93
N GLY A 280 1.54 -0.64 -13.04
CA GLY A 280 0.78 -0.82 -11.79
C GLY A 280 -0.66 -1.27 -12.04
N ALA A 281 -1.36 -0.68 -13.02
CA ALA A 281 -2.71 -1.05 -13.40
C ALA A 281 -2.80 -2.49 -13.94
N ALA A 282 -1.81 -2.92 -14.74
CA ALA A 282 -1.73 -4.30 -15.22
C ALA A 282 -1.52 -5.28 -14.06
N ALA A 283 -0.63 -4.97 -13.12
CA ALA A 283 -0.42 -5.80 -11.93
C ALA A 283 -1.69 -5.88 -11.06
N SER A 284 -2.31 -4.74 -10.76
CA SER A 284 -3.55 -4.67 -9.99
C SER A 284 -4.70 -5.44 -10.66
N SER A 285 -4.79 -5.40 -12.00
CA SER A 285 -5.80 -6.15 -12.74
C SER A 285 -5.69 -7.66 -12.56
N LEU A 286 -4.49 -8.19 -12.41
CA LEU A 286 -4.25 -9.61 -12.12
C LEU A 286 -4.59 -9.94 -10.65
N THR A 287 -4.26 -9.03 -9.73
CA THR A 287 -4.57 -9.16 -8.31
C THR A 287 -6.07 -9.32 -8.08
N VAL A 288 -6.89 -8.45 -8.64
CA VAL A 288 -8.35 -8.50 -8.41
C VAL A 288 -9.05 -9.73 -9.00
N GLN A 289 -8.39 -10.52 -9.82
CA GLN A 289 -8.92 -11.78 -10.38
C GLN A 289 -8.67 -12.99 -9.48
N ARG A 290 -7.96 -12.82 -8.35
CA ARG A 290 -7.53 -13.88 -7.44
C ARG A 290 -7.99 -13.56 -6.03
N ALA A 291 -8.27 -14.59 -5.24
CA ALA A 291 -8.64 -14.42 -3.85
C ALA A 291 -7.42 -14.18 -2.94
N GLY A 292 -7.62 -13.35 -1.90
CA GLY A 292 -6.66 -13.06 -0.84
C GLY A 292 -5.68 -11.94 -1.20
N ALA A 293 -4.96 -11.46 -0.18
CA ALA A 293 -4.00 -10.36 -0.31
C ALA A 293 -2.70 -10.81 -1.01
N GLN A 294 -1.71 -11.23 -0.23
CA GLN A 294 -0.40 -11.57 -0.76
C GLN A 294 -0.39 -12.68 -1.85
N PRO A 295 -1.22 -13.76 -1.78
CA PRO A 295 -1.25 -14.78 -2.81
C PRO A 295 -1.71 -14.25 -4.19
N SER A 296 -2.53 -13.20 -4.22
CA SER A 296 -3.08 -12.63 -5.45
C SER A 296 -2.09 -11.78 -6.25
N ILE A 297 -1.07 -11.23 -5.59
CA ILE A 297 -0.07 -10.34 -6.19
C ILE A 297 0.71 -11.09 -7.29
N PRO A 298 0.75 -10.57 -8.53
CA PRO A 298 1.37 -11.27 -9.65
C PRO A 298 2.91 -11.20 -9.64
N MET A 299 3.52 -12.09 -10.40
CA MET A 299 4.93 -12.01 -10.76
C MET A 299 5.12 -11.09 -11.98
N GLU A 300 6.32 -10.52 -12.15
CA GLU A 300 6.66 -9.62 -13.27
C GLU A 300 6.29 -10.20 -14.63
N GLU A 301 6.59 -11.47 -14.87
CA GLU A 301 6.33 -12.14 -16.15
C GLU A 301 4.83 -12.12 -16.52
N GLU A 302 3.96 -12.27 -15.53
CA GLU A 302 2.51 -12.23 -15.74
C GLU A 302 2.05 -10.81 -16.11
N VAL A 303 2.62 -9.80 -15.45
CA VAL A 303 2.32 -8.38 -15.73
C VAL A 303 2.77 -7.98 -17.12
N LEU A 304 3.99 -8.36 -17.51
CA LEU A 304 4.54 -8.10 -18.84
C LEU A 304 3.69 -8.73 -19.94
N LYS A 305 3.14 -9.93 -19.70
CA LYS A 305 2.24 -10.59 -20.64
C LYS A 305 0.93 -9.79 -20.82
N VAL A 306 0.32 -9.30 -19.73
CA VAL A 306 -0.88 -8.45 -19.84
C VAL A 306 -0.58 -7.21 -20.69
N LEU A 307 0.57 -6.57 -20.47
CA LEU A 307 0.97 -5.39 -21.24
C LEU A 307 1.23 -5.70 -22.72
N GLU A 308 1.76 -6.89 -23.03
CA GLU A 308 1.99 -7.33 -24.40
C GLU A 308 0.68 -7.62 -25.13
N ASP A 309 -0.24 -8.31 -24.48
CA ASP A 309 -1.54 -8.70 -25.05
C ASP A 309 -2.47 -7.47 -25.27
N ASN A 310 -2.14 -6.30 -24.68
CA ASN A 310 -2.94 -5.06 -24.73
C ASN A 310 -2.15 -3.85 -25.30
N LYS A 311 -1.21 -4.10 -26.23
CA LYS A 311 -0.48 -3.06 -26.97
C LYS A 311 -1.34 -2.32 -27.95
#